data_9efdbc40b6eda12430ee94f2ce337454
#
_entry.id   9efdbc40b6eda12430ee94f2ce337454
#
_cell.length_a   1.000
_cell.length_b   1.000
_cell.length_c   1.000
_cell.angle_alpha   90.00
_cell.angle_beta   90.00
_cell.angle_gamma   90.00
#
_symmetry.space_group_name_H-M   'P 1'
#
loop_
_entity.id
_entity.type
_entity.pdbx_description
1 polymer ?
#
loop_
_entity_poly.entity_id
_entity_poly.type
_entity_poly.pdbx_seq_one_letter_code
_entity_poly.pdbx_strand_id
1 'polypeptide(L)'
;MGLCLSIAHATSTIEFGTSIQPIYLQHPVALATSASYLHEIADGRFRLGVGVTHGPVIQSLGVDTGKPLSDMRDYVGTMRSAGESMGGLPPIVLATLRDKMVELSVEVGDGAVWANASRSRMAHSLSLVPDQRLVAGFSIGNMIPTVIDDDIDAARARNRKTLQGYVALPNWRPSQGVHRTVRRIQLKPGGPT
;
A
#
# COMPACT_ATOMS: atom_id res chain seq x y z
N MET A 1 11.32 7.65 -3.01
CA MET A 1 11.71 8.62 -1.98
C MET A 1 11.87 10.05 -2.52
N GLY A 2 12.48 10.29 -3.69
CA GLY A 2 12.72 11.64 -4.24
C GLY A 2 11.47 12.53 -4.35
N LEU A 3 10.35 12.01 -4.90
CA LEU A 3 9.09 12.75 -4.96
C LEU A 3 8.57 13.15 -3.56
N CYS A 4 8.71 12.25 -2.58
CA CYS A 4 8.29 12.55 -1.20
C CYS A 4 9.12 13.69 -0.60
N LEU A 5 10.41 13.78 -0.92
CA LEU A 5 11.25 14.89 -0.50
C LEU A 5 10.78 16.23 -1.11
N SER A 6 10.41 16.22 -2.40
CA SER A 6 9.85 17.41 -3.05
C SER A 6 8.54 17.86 -2.40
N ILE A 7 7.67 16.90 -2.03
CA ILE A 7 6.41 17.18 -1.32
C ILE A 7 6.70 17.77 0.07
N ALA A 8 7.68 17.21 0.80
CA ALA A 8 8.06 17.71 2.12
C ALA A 8 8.46 19.19 2.09
N HIS A 9 9.21 19.59 1.05
CA HIS A 9 9.63 21.00 0.88
C HIS A 9 8.53 21.91 0.32
N ALA A 10 7.66 21.38 -0.54
CA ALA A 10 6.62 22.19 -1.19
C ALA A 10 5.36 22.38 -0.34
N THR A 11 5.23 21.66 0.78
CA THR A 11 4.03 21.69 1.63
C THR A 11 4.39 21.78 3.10
N SER A 12 3.48 22.33 3.93
CA SER A 12 3.70 22.50 5.37
C SER A 12 2.70 21.75 6.25
N THR A 13 1.55 21.34 5.72
CA THR A 13 0.46 20.77 6.53
C THR A 13 -0.03 19.42 6.02
N ILE A 14 0.20 19.11 4.74
CA ILE A 14 -0.33 17.89 4.14
C ILE A 14 0.45 16.66 4.66
N GLU A 15 -0.26 15.64 5.12
CA GLU A 15 0.33 14.33 5.36
C GLU A 15 0.50 13.58 4.05
N PHE A 16 1.58 12.86 3.90
CA PHE A 16 1.88 12.11 2.70
C PHE A 16 2.71 10.86 3.01
N GLY A 17 2.78 9.95 2.05
CA GLY A 17 3.52 8.71 2.24
C GLY A 17 3.78 7.95 0.95
N THR A 18 4.48 6.84 1.07
CA THR A 18 4.65 5.89 -0.04
C THR A 18 3.54 4.83 -0.02
N SER A 19 3.07 4.42 -1.20
CA SER A 19 2.14 3.29 -1.34
C SER A 19 2.52 2.42 -2.55
N ILE A 20 3.59 1.72 -2.49
CA ILE A 20 4.51 1.43 -1.36
C ILE A 20 5.96 1.36 -1.84
N GLN A 21 6.92 1.27 -0.92
CA GLN A 21 8.30 0.88 -1.21
C GLN A 21 8.39 -0.65 -1.21
N PRO A 22 8.86 -1.27 -2.31
CA PRO A 22 9.03 -2.73 -2.39
C PRO A 22 10.18 -3.21 -1.51
N ILE A 23 9.91 -4.14 -0.58
CA ILE A 23 10.94 -4.66 0.34
C ILE A 23 12.06 -5.44 -0.37
N TYR A 24 11.78 -6.04 -1.51
CA TYR A 24 12.76 -6.85 -2.24
C TYR A 24 13.72 -6.03 -3.12
N LEU A 25 13.46 -4.74 -3.30
CA LEU A 25 14.27 -3.89 -4.19
C LEU A 25 15.25 -2.97 -3.45
N GLN A 26 15.21 -2.95 -2.13
CA GLN A 26 16.08 -2.09 -1.33
C GLN A 26 16.43 -2.73 0.00
N HIS A 27 17.67 -2.57 0.43
CA HIS A 27 18.12 -3.06 1.74
C HIS A 27 17.40 -2.30 2.87
N PRO A 28 16.90 -2.97 3.93
CA PRO A 28 16.10 -2.34 4.98
C PRO A 28 16.82 -1.19 5.70
N VAL A 29 18.12 -1.32 5.96
CA VAL A 29 18.92 -0.25 6.58
C VAL A 29 18.98 1.00 5.67
N ALA A 30 19.19 0.82 4.37
CA ALA A 30 19.22 1.94 3.43
C ALA A 30 17.87 2.65 3.31
N LEU A 31 16.77 1.88 3.36
CA LEU A 31 15.43 2.46 3.40
C LEU A 31 15.17 3.18 4.72
N ALA A 32 15.58 2.61 5.85
CA ALA A 32 15.47 3.22 7.17
C ALA A 32 16.19 4.59 7.23
N THR A 33 17.44 4.65 6.73
CA THR A 33 18.21 5.91 6.65
C THR A 33 17.47 6.99 5.85
N SER A 34 16.99 6.63 4.66
CA SER A 34 16.27 7.58 3.81
C SER A 34 14.93 8.01 4.41
N ALA A 35 14.24 7.10 5.11
CA ALA A 35 12.96 7.35 5.73
C ALA A 35 13.09 8.23 6.99
N SER A 36 14.10 7.99 7.82
CA SER A 36 14.40 8.81 9.00
C SER A 36 14.68 10.26 8.59
N TYR A 37 15.59 10.46 7.62
CA TYR A 37 15.89 11.78 7.08
C TYR A 37 14.66 12.51 6.52
N LEU A 38 13.83 11.81 5.74
CA LEU A 38 12.61 12.39 5.20
C LEU A 38 11.58 12.71 6.30
N HIS A 39 11.51 11.90 7.34
CA HIS A 39 10.62 12.11 8.49
C HIS A 39 10.98 13.41 9.23
N GLU A 40 12.26 13.64 9.45
CA GLU A 40 12.78 14.87 10.06
C GLU A 40 12.43 16.10 9.20
N ILE A 41 12.74 16.10 7.89
CA ILE A 41 12.43 17.22 6.99
C ILE A 41 10.93 17.46 6.88
N ALA A 42 10.12 16.40 6.91
CA ALA A 42 8.68 16.50 6.81
C ALA A 42 7.98 16.93 8.11
N ASP A 43 8.73 17.12 9.20
CA ASP A 43 8.16 17.46 10.51
C ASP A 43 7.03 16.52 10.92
N GLY A 44 7.30 15.21 10.88
CA GLY A 44 6.38 14.16 11.28
C GLY A 44 5.21 13.86 10.32
N ARG A 45 5.07 14.59 9.22
CA ARG A 45 3.98 14.41 8.23
C ARG A 45 4.15 13.20 7.30
N PHE A 46 5.34 12.60 7.26
CA PHE A 46 5.65 11.49 6.38
C PHE A 46 5.28 10.15 7.01
N ARG A 47 4.67 9.25 6.22
CA ARG A 47 4.39 7.85 6.56
C ARG A 47 5.07 6.94 5.56
N LEU A 48 5.78 5.92 6.04
CA LEU A 48 6.49 4.98 5.18
C LEU A 48 5.62 3.75 4.88
N GLY A 49 5.04 3.70 3.69
CA GLY A 49 4.38 2.49 3.21
C GLY A 49 5.40 1.50 2.63
N VAL A 50 5.37 0.26 3.09
CA VAL A 50 6.19 -0.86 2.61
C VAL A 50 5.34 -2.03 2.16
N GLY A 51 5.83 -2.82 1.20
CA GLY A 51 5.06 -3.95 0.67
C GLY A 51 5.90 -4.93 -0.13
N VAL A 52 5.35 -6.16 -0.29
CA VAL A 52 6.00 -7.25 -1.04
C VAL A 52 5.86 -7.10 -2.56
N THR A 53 5.04 -6.16 -3.03
CA THR A 53 4.73 -5.99 -4.46
C THR A 53 4.06 -7.25 -5.07
N HIS A 54 3.78 -7.23 -6.36
CA HIS A 54 3.22 -8.39 -7.06
C HIS A 54 4.35 -9.28 -7.56
N GLY A 55 4.29 -10.59 -7.26
CA GLY A 55 5.30 -11.58 -7.62
C GLY A 55 5.77 -11.48 -9.08
N PRO A 56 4.88 -11.44 -10.09
CA PRO A 56 5.28 -11.30 -11.50
C PRO A 56 6.11 -10.04 -11.79
N VAL A 57 5.85 -8.93 -11.11
CA VAL A 57 6.62 -7.69 -11.29
C VAL A 57 8.04 -7.86 -10.73
N ILE A 58 8.17 -8.41 -9.54
CA ILE A 58 9.48 -8.64 -8.93
C ILE A 58 10.30 -9.66 -9.73
N GLN A 59 9.67 -10.75 -10.20
CA GLN A 59 10.33 -11.75 -11.06
C GLN A 59 10.81 -11.15 -12.37
N SER A 60 10.06 -10.24 -12.99
CA SER A 60 10.50 -9.56 -14.21
C SER A 60 11.74 -8.67 -14.02
N LEU A 61 12.04 -8.31 -12.79
CA LEU A 61 13.26 -7.58 -12.40
C LEU A 61 14.42 -8.50 -12.01
N GLY A 62 14.26 -9.83 -12.16
CA GLY A 62 15.29 -10.82 -11.84
C GLY A 62 15.55 -10.97 -10.34
N VAL A 63 14.58 -10.60 -9.49
CA VAL A 63 14.69 -10.68 -8.03
C VAL A 63 13.89 -11.88 -7.52
N ASP A 64 14.54 -12.73 -6.75
CA ASP A 64 13.88 -13.84 -6.06
C ASP A 64 13.14 -13.35 -4.83
N THR A 65 11.93 -13.87 -4.65
CA THR A 65 11.10 -13.59 -3.48
C THR A 65 11.07 -14.81 -2.55
N GLY A 66 11.18 -14.58 -1.26
CA GLY A 66 11.05 -15.60 -0.24
C GLY A 66 9.61 -15.83 0.22
N LYS A 67 9.40 -15.84 1.53
CA LYS A 67 8.11 -16.01 2.18
C LYS A 67 7.54 -14.65 2.59
N PRO A 68 6.56 -14.10 1.89
CA PRO A 68 6.13 -12.69 2.05
C PRO A 68 5.86 -12.23 3.48
N LEU A 69 5.28 -13.08 4.33
CA LEU A 69 4.97 -12.73 5.72
C LEU A 69 6.23 -12.71 6.60
N SER A 70 7.10 -13.73 6.45
CA SER A 70 8.38 -13.79 7.17
C SER A 70 9.29 -12.66 6.74
N ASP A 71 9.45 -12.50 5.42
CA ASP A 71 10.33 -11.48 4.85
C ASP A 71 9.91 -10.07 5.27
N MET A 72 8.60 -9.80 5.30
CA MET A 72 8.07 -8.51 5.77
C MET A 72 8.35 -8.29 7.25
N ARG A 73 8.16 -9.32 8.10
CA ARG A 73 8.46 -9.23 9.53
C ARG A 73 9.93 -8.91 9.78
N ASP A 74 10.80 -9.65 9.12
CA ASP A 74 12.25 -9.52 9.27
C ASP A 74 12.74 -8.16 8.74
N TYR A 75 12.17 -7.73 7.62
CA TYR A 75 12.47 -6.43 7.02
C TYR A 75 12.10 -5.26 7.94
N VAL A 76 10.88 -5.26 8.48
CA VAL A 76 10.43 -4.23 9.42
C VAL A 76 11.23 -4.27 10.71
N GLY A 77 11.53 -5.47 11.24
CA GLY A 77 12.38 -5.63 12.41
C GLY A 77 13.77 -5.03 12.22
N THR A 78 14.42 -5.32 11.10
CA THR A 78 15.73 -4.75 10.76
C THR A 78 15.68 -3.23 10.60
N MET A 79 14.61 -2.69 9.98
CA MET A 79 14.41 -1.26 9.87
C MET A 79 14.29 -0.59 11.25
N ARG A 80 13.48 -1.15 12.15
CA ARG A 80 13.28 -0.59 13.50
C ARG A 80 14.58 -0.58 14.29
N SER A 81 15.33 -1.68 14.28
CA SER A 81 16.64 -1.75 14.93
C SER A 81 17.63 -0.71 14.39
N ALA A 82 17.67 -0.52 13.06
CA ALA A 82 18.49 0.52 12.46
C ALA A 82 18.02 1.93 12.85
N GLY A 83 16.72 2.15 12.93
CA GLY A 83 16.11 3.44 13.26
C GLY A 83 16.43 3.93 14.69
N GLU A 84 16.72 3.04 15.63
CA GLU A 84 17.10 3.40 17.01
C GLU A 84 18.33 4.32 17.06
N SER A 85 19.27 4.14 16.14
CA SER A 85 20.48 4.96 16.03
C SER A 85 20.33 6.19 15.12
N MET A 86 19.16 6.38 14.48
CA MET A 86 18.93 7.39 13.44
C MET A 86 17.94 8.50 13.87
N GLY A 87 17.65 8.63 15.15
CA GLY A 87 16.66 9.61 15.63
C GLY A 87 15.20 9.20 15.46
N GLY A 88 14.96 7.96 15.07
CA GLY A 88 13.62 7.39 14.89
C GLY A 88 13.21 7.20 13.42
N LEU A 89 12.09 6.52 13.24
CA LEU A 89 11.48 6.26 11.94
C LEU A 89 10.08 6.88 11.85
N PRO A 90 9.62 7.22 10.65
CA PRO A 90 8.21 7.54 10.46
C PRO A 90 7.34 6.33 10.78
N PRO A 91 6.04 6.51 11.00
CA PRO A 91 5.09 5.40 11.09
C PRO A 91 5.22 4.49 9.86
N ILE A 92 5.37 3.17 10.10
CA ILE A 92 5.54 2.15 9.06
C ILE A 92 4.17 1.54 8.75
N VAL A 93 3.68 1.74 7.52
CA VAL A 93 2.39 1.27 7.04
C VAL A 93 2.59 0.09 6.09
N LEU A 94 1.99 -1.08 6.39
CA LEU A 94 2.15 -2.26 5.55
C LEU A 94 1.08 -2.31 4.45
N ALA A 95 1.49 -2.65 3.22
CA ALA A 95 0.54 -3.00 2.17
C ALA A 95 -0.13 -4.33 2.45
N THR A 96 -1.44 -4.32 2.53
CA THR A 96 -2.25 -5.48 2.90
C THR A 96 -3.27 -5.83 1.81
N LEU A 97 -3.44 -7.12 1.55
CA LEU A 97 -4.49 -7.64 0.66
C LEU A 97 -5.28 -8.78 1.30
N ARG A 98 -4.63 -9.57 2.15
CA ARG A 98 -5.21 -10.77 2.77
C ARG A 98 -5.09 -10.70 4.28
N ASP A 99 -5.93 -11.43 4.97
CA ASP A 99 -6.10 -11.42 6.42
C ASP A 99 -4.77 -11.56 7.17
N LYS A 100 -3.95 -12.55 6.82
CA LYS A 100 -2.64 -12.75 7.46
C LYS A 100 -1.68 -11.56 7.34
N MET A 101 -1.78 -10.77 6.27
CA MET A 101 -0.98 -9.57 6.13
C MET A 101 -1.59 -8.41 6.93
N VAL A 102 -2.91 -8.37 7.12
CA VAL A 102 -3.57 -7.44 8.04
C VAL A 102 -3.15 -7.74 9.48
N GLU A 103 -3.21 -9.00 9.90
CA GLU A 103 -2.75 -9.46 11.21
C GLU A 103 -1.27 -9.09 11.44
N LEU A 104 -0.41 -9.33 10.44
CA LEU A 104 1.00 -8.94 10.53
C LEU A 104 1.17 -7.42 10.64
N SER A 105 0.36 -6.63 9.93
CA SER A 105 0.44 -5.17 10.03
C SER A 105 0.06 -4.66 11.43
N VAL A 106 -0.86 -5.34 12.11
CA VAL A 106 -1.20 -5.06 13.51
C VAL A 106 -0.04 -5.43 14.45
N GLU A 107 0.67 -6.52 14.15
CA GLU A 107 1.78 -7.00 14.97
C GLU A 107 3.02 -6.10 14.88
N VAL A 108 3.48 -5.78 13.67
CA VAL A 108 4.79 -5.15 13.44
C VAL A 108 4.74 -3.74 12.86
N GLY A 109 3.56 -3.30 12.38
CA GLY A 109 3.39 -2.00 11.73
C GLY A 109 2.68 -0.96 12.58
N ASP A 110 2.59 0.24 12.05
CA ASP A 110 1.86 1.37 12.60
C ASP A 110 0.62 1.70 11.75
N GLY A 111 0.32 0.86 10.75
CA GLY A 111 -0.83 1.02 9.88
C GLY A 111 -0.90 -0.04 8.79
N ALA A 112 -2.03 -0.03 8.09
CA ALA A 112 -2.32 -0.88 6.95
C ALA A 112 -2.86 -0.06 5.77
N VAL A 113 -2.40 -0.36 4.55
CA VAL A 113 -2.90 0.25 3.32
C VAL A 113 -3.31 -0.82 2.32
N TRP A 114 -4.50 -0.67 1.77
CA TRP A 114 -5.03 -1.51 0.71
C TRP A 114 -4.91 -0.84 -0.66
N ALA A 115 -4.94 -1.62 -1.72
CA ALA A 115 -5.02 -1.14 -3.09
C ALA A 115 -6.34 -1.58 -3.72
N ASN A 116 -7.23 -0.63 -4.01
CA ASN A 116 -8.53 -0.88 -4.63
C ASN A 116 -9.42 -1.87 -3.87
N ALA A 117 -9.34 -1.91 -2.55
CA ALA A 117 -10.20 -2.76 -1.78
C ALA A 117 -11.67 -2.34 -1.90
N SER A 118 -12.54 -3.31 -2.15
CA SER A 118 -13.99 -3.08 -2.17
C SER A 118 -14.52 -2.70 -0.78
N ARG A 119 -15.66 -2.03 -0.74
CA ARG A 119 -16.29 -1.64 0.53
C ARG A 119 -16.53 -2.83 1.46
N SER A 120 -17.00 -3.96 0.90
CA SER A 120 -17.22 -5.19 1.68
C SER A 120 -15.91 -5.78 2.20
N ARG A 121 -14.84 -5.73 1.40
CA ARG A 121 -13.52 -6.19 1.84
C ARG A 121 -12.95 -5.33 2.96
N MET A 122 -13.07 -4.00 2.85
CA MET A 122 -12.62 -3.09 3.90
C MET A 122 -13.33 -3.35 5.23
N ALA A 123 -14.65 -3.55 5.21
CA ALA A 123 -15.40 -3.88 6.42
C ALA A 123 -14.87 -5.15 7.12
N HIS A 124 -14.63 -6.22 6.34
CA HIS A 124 -14.02 -7.45 6.87
C HIS A 124 -12.59 -7.21 7.39
N SER A 125 -11.75 -6.53 6.60
CA SER A 125 -10.35 -6.33 7.00
C SER A 125 -10.22 -5.47 8.25
N LEU A 126 -11.08 -4.47 8.42
CA LEU A 126 -11.08 -3.63 9.63
C LEU A 126 -11.50 -4.40 10.88
N SER A 127 -12.35 -5.43 10.76
CA SER A 127 -12.70 -6.28 11.91
C SER A 127 -11.53 -7.12 12.45
N LEU A 128 -10.42 -7.21 11.69
CA LEU A 128 -9.18 -7.87 12.14
C LEU A 128 -8.23 -6.93 12.89
N VAL A 129 -8.51 -5.63 12.90
CA VAL A 129 -7.71 -4.63 13.61
C VAL A 129 -8.35 -4.38 14.97
N PRO A 130 -7.66 -4.65 16.08
CA PRO A 130 -8.21 -4.40 17.42
C PRO A 130 -8.51 -2.92 17.66
N ASP A 131 -9.61 -2.62 18.34
CA ASP A 131 -10.02 -1.25 18.65
C ASP A 131 -8.92 -0.46 19.38
N GLN A 132 -8.16 -1.12 20.27
CA GLN A 132 -7.05 -0.49 20.99
C GLN A 132 -5.97 0.04 20.03
N ARG A 133 -5.73 -0.65 18.90
CA ARG A 133 -4.78 -0.19 17.87
C ARG A 133 -5.32 1.02 17.12
N LEU A 134 -6.61 1.05 16.81
CA LEU A 134 -7.28 2.19 16.18
C LEU A 134 -7.23 3.43 17.07
N VAL A 135 -7.55 3.27 18.35
CA VAL A 135 -7.47 4.36 19.35
C VAL A 135 -6.04 4.85 19.52
N ALA A 136 -5.05 3.96 19.42
CA ALA A 136 -3.63 4.31 19.49
C ALA A 136 -3.08 4.95 18.19
N GLY A 137 -3.93 5.25 17.21
CA GLY A 137 -3.52 5.95 15.98
C GLY A 137 -3.01 5.03 14.86
N PHE A 138 -3.37 3.74 14.87
CA PHE A 138 -3.05 2.84 13.76
C PHE A 138 -3.64 3.36 12.44
N SER A 139 -2.78 3.63 11.46
CA SER A 139 -3.17 4.26 10.20
C SER A 139 -3.93 3.30 9.29
N ILE A 140 -5.05 3.74 8.75
CA ILE A 140 -5.86 3.00 7.77
C ILE A 140 -5.92 3.77 6.46
N GLY A 141 -5.51 3.12 5.37
CA GLY A 141 -5.55 3.70 4.03
C GLY A 141 -6.09 2.74 2.98
N ASN A 142 -6.77 3.27 1.97
CA ASN A 142 -7.13 2.51 0.77
C ASN A 142 -6.76 3.36 -0.45
N MET A 143 -5.72 2.93 -1.17
CA MET A 143 -5.30 3.59 -2.40
C MET A 143 -6.34 3.32 -3.50
N ILE A 144 -7.01 4.37 -3.94
CA ILE A 144 -8.01 4.31 -5.02
C ILE A 144 -7.48 5.12 -6.20
N PRO A 145 -7.20 4.51 -7.36
CA PRO A 145 -6.82 5.24 -8.56
C PRO A 145 -7.90 6.24 -8.95
N THR A 146 -7.52 7.48 -9.05
CA THR A 146 -8.41 8.59 -9.35
C THR A 146 -7.98 9.26 -10.66
N VAL A 147 -8.91 9.54 -11.53
CA VAL A 147 -8.70 10.33 -12.75
C VAL A 147 -9.47 11.64 -12.61
N ILE A 148 -8.76 12.73 -12.77
CA ILE A 148 -9.36 14.08 -12.82
C ILE A 148 -9.42 14.49 -14.29
N ASP A 149 -10.62 14.68 -14.82
CA ASP A 149 -10.86 15.05 -16.21
C ASP A 149 -12.27 15.70 -16.29
N ASP A 150 -12.41 16.73 -17.09
CA ASP A 150 -13.71 17.40 -17.31
C ASP A 150 -14.67 16.51 -18.11
N ASP A 151 -14.13 15.60 -18.94
CA ASP A 151 -14.90 14.58 -19.63
C ASP A 151 -15.03 13.31 -18.74
N ILE A 152 -16.23 13.13 -18.17
CA ILE A 152 -16.55 12.01 -17.29
C ILE A 152 -16.39 10.65 -17.99
N ASP A 153 -16.71 10.54 -19.26
CA ASP A 153 -16.62 9.28 -19.98
C ASP A 153 -15.19 8.93 -20.33
N ALA A 154 -14.35 9.92 -20.67
CA ALA A 154 -12.91 9.74 -20.81
C ALA A 154 -12.27 9.33 -19.46
N ALA A 155 -12.64 9.98 -18.36
CA ALA A 155 -12.17 9.62 -17.01
C ALA A 155 -12.53 8.17 -16.65
N ARG A 156 -13.78 7.77 -16.90
CA ARG A 156 -14.25 6.40 -16.66
C ARG A 156 -13.53 5.38 -17.53
N ALA A 157 -13.28 5.69 -18.79
CA ALA A 157 -12.55 4.81 -19.71
C ALA A 157 -11.11 4.56 -19.23
N ARG A 158 -10.40 5.60 -18.81
CA ARG A 158 -9.05 5.50 -18.23
C ARG A 158 -9.05 4.69 -16.95
N ASN A 159 -9.96 4.96 -16.03
CA ASN A 159 -10.08 4.21 -14.76
C ASN A 159 -10.42 2.74 -14.99
N ARG A 160 -11.29 2.43 -15.95
CA ARG A 160 -11.62 1.05 -16.33
C ARG A 160 -10.40 0.30 -16.82
N LYS A 161 -9.56 0.92 -17.66
CA LYS A 161 -8.30 0.34 -18.14
C LYS A 161 -7.34 0.04 -16.98
N THR A 162 -7.19 0.95 -16.04
CA THR A 162 -6.37 0.76 -14.84
C THR A 162 -6.88 -0.41 -13.99
N LEU A 163 -8.18 -0.44 -13.71
CA LEU A 163 -8.80 -1.52 -12.93
C LEU A 163 -8.74 -2.88 -13.60
N GLN A 164 -8.79 -2.95 -14.95
CA GLN A 164 -8.60 -4.19 -15.68
C GLN A 164 -7.22 -4.81 -15.42
N GLY A 165 -6.17 -3.99 -15.32
CA GLY A 165 -4.84 -4.45 -14.93
C GLY A 165 -4.82 -5.09 -13.54
N TYR A 166 -5.49 -4.48 -12.57
CA TYR A 166 -5.59 -5.03 -11.21
C TYR A 166 -6.40 -6.34 -11.16
N VAL A 167 -7.53 -6.41 -11.87
CA VAL A 167 -8.38 -7.61 -11.94
C VAL A 167 -7.64 -8.81 -12.55
N ALA A 168 -6.68 -8.57 -13.42
CA ALA A 168 -5.85 -9.61 -14.03
C ALA A 168 -4.81 -10.21 -13.07
N LEU A 169 -4.50 -9.53 -11.95
CA LEU A 169 -3.50 -10.01 -11.00
C LEU A 169 -3.98 -11.25 -10.24
N PRO A 170 -3.15 -12.32 -10.13
CA PRO A 170 -3.54 -13.59 -9.52
C PRO A 170 -4.04 -13.46 -8.08
N ASN A 171 -3.53 -12.49 -7.33
CA ASN A 171 -3.80 -12.31 -5.91
C ASN A 171 -4.96 -11.35 -5.62
N TRP A 172 -5.47 -10.63 -6.63
CA TRP A 172 -6.48 -9.59 -6.41
C TRP A 172 -7.89 -10.18 -6.20
N ARG A 173 -8.34 -11.09 -7.06
CA ARG A 173 -9.68 -11.69 -6.99
C ARG A 173 -9.99 -12.38 -5.66
N PRO A 174 -9.13 -13.27 -5.15
CA PRO A 174 -9.36 -13.90 -3.86
C PRO A 174 -9.39 -12.93 -2.68
N SER A 175 -8.62 -11.83 -2.76
CA SER A 175 -8.53 -10.84 -1.69
C SER A 175 -9.80 -9.98 -1.57
N GLN A 176 -10.61 -9.88 -2.63
CA GLN A 176 -11.79 -9.01 -2.66
C GLN A 176 -13.09 -9.73 -2.26
N GLY A 177 -13.08 -11.04 -2.07
CA GLY A 177 -14.30 -11.83 -1.78
C GLY A 177 -15.34 -11.78 -2.90
N VAL A 178 -14.97 -11.38 -4.12
CA VAL A 178 -15.92 -11.01 -5.18
C VAL A 178 -15.88 -12.02 -6.33
N HIS A 179 -16.50 -13.18 -6.15
CA HIS A 179 -16.81 -14.03 -7.29
C HIS A 179 -18.02 -13.55 -8.14
N ARG A 180 -18.84 -12.64 -7.64
CA ARG A 180 -20.08 -12.21 -8.34
C ARG A 180 -20.04 -10.82 -8.99
N THR A 181 -19.36 -9.84 -8.43
CA THR A 181 -19.42 -8.45 -8.93
C THR A 181 -18.59 -8.23 -10.19
N VAL A 182 -17.49 -8.93 -10.35
CA VAL A 182 -16.61 -8.81 -11.53
C VAL A 182 -17.28 -9.37 -12.80
N ARG A 183 -18.14 -10.38 -12.71
CA ARG A 183 -18.91 -10.87 -13.87
C ARG A 183 -19.88 -9.82 -14.44
N ARG A 184 -20.39 -8.89 -13.62
CA ARG A 184 -21.30 -7.84 -14.10
C ARG A 184 -20.58 -6.72 -14.85
N ILE A 185 -19.32 -6.45 -14.55
CA ILE A 185 -18.53 -5.41 -15.23
C ILE A 185 -18.03 -5.90 -16.60
N GLN A 186 -17.84 -7.22 -16.78
CA GLN A 186 -17.37 -7.82 -18.05
C GLN A 186 -18.45 -8.08 -19.10
N LEU A 187 -19.75 -7.91 -18.79
CA LEU A 187 -20.83 -8.42 -19.64
C LEU A 187 -21.78 -7.33 -20.16
N LYS A 188 -21.32 -6.15 -20.51
CA LYS A 188 -22.03 -5.30 -21.47
C LYS A 188 -21.06 -4.88 -22.58
N PRO A 189 -20.95 -5.65 -23.68
CA PRO A 189 -20.53 -5.06 -24.93
C PRO A 189 -21.59 -4.02 -25.29
N GLY A 190 -21.14 -2.81 -25.64
CA GLY A 190 -22.04 -1.79 -26.18
C GLY A 190 -22.78 -2.36 -27.37
N GLY A 191 -24.10 -2.39 -27.31
CA GLY A 191 -24.93 -2.64 -28.48
C GLY A 191 -24.77 -1.46 -29.44
N PRO A 192 -24.87 -1.69 -30.75
CA PRO A 192 -24.84 -0.62 -31.75
C PRO A 192 -26.10 0.24 -31.60
N THR A 193 -25.93 1.53 -31.69
CA THR A 193 -26.99 2.48 -32.05
C THR A 193 -27.08 2.54 -33.52
#